data_d82b9f4071c75cf374c7f6e9899215f4
#
_entry.id   d82b9f4071c75cf374c7f6e9899215f4
#
_cell.length_a   1.000
_cell.length_b   1.000
_cell.length_c   1.000
_cell.angle_alpha   90.00
_cell.angle_beta   90.00
_cell.angle_gamma   90.00
#
_symmetry.space_group_name_H-M   'P 1'
#
loop_
_entity.id
_entity.type
_entity.pdbx_description
1 polymer ?
#
loop_
_entity_poly.entity_id
_entity_poly.type
_entity_poly.pdbx_seq_one_letter_code
_entity_poly.pdbx_strand_id
1 'polypeptide(L)'
;EAGKIDGAFIRGRFDITSLIVPDHVNALAVLIRKNENIGTVKEKTALSADKNGGSLGADNPTYHASIGWDWIPTIRGRNTGIWNDVFLSTTRDVSIIDPFILPDLPLPDTSSADLFVEVTLKNHSRERIKGILSGKYGDVSFETDVVLAGSETKLIKLNPSTHPVLRIENPRLWWPRGYGNPHLYDVELSFKTENGEFSDHTSFKSGIREMYFTENYQTLNMYINGRRFTGRGGNWGFPESNLRYRGREYDAAVAYHADMNFTMIRNWVGQTGDDEFYEACDRHGIMVWQDFWLANPADGPDPADPGMFMRNANDLVKRIRNHPSIGLYCGRNEGNPPVILDTALKSM
;
A
#
# COMPACT_ATOMS: atom_id res chain seq x y z
N GLU A 1 16.19 -22.59 6.31
CA GLU A 1 15.81 -21.18 6.47
C GLU A 1 14.96 -20.76 5.26
N ALA A 2 13.75 -20.25 5.51
CA ALA A 2 12.85 -19.83 4.43
C ALA A 2 13.25 -18.45 3.86
N GLY A 3 13.71 -17.55 4.70
CA GLY A 3 14.15 -16.22 4.28
C GLY A 3 14.25 -15.21 5.42
N LYS A 4 14.37 -13.93 5.06
CA LYS A 4 14.57 -12.80 5.97
C LYS A 4 13.72 -11.60 5.55
N ILE A 5 13.24 -10.87 6.53
CA ILE A 5 12.55 -9.58 6.34
C ILE A 5 13.37 -8.50 7.03
N ASP A 6 13.63 -7.40 6.34
CA ASP A 6 14.32 -6.22 6.85
C ASP A 6 13.40 -5.00 6.78
N GLY A 7 13.06 -4.43 7.93
CA GLY A 7 12.12 -3.33 8.10
C GLY A 7 10.73 -3.80 8.50
N ALA A 8 9.88 -2.86 8.94
CA ALA A 8 8.57 -3.16 9.52
C ALA A 8 7.41 -3.05 8.51
N PHE A 9 7.64 -2.52 7.32
CA PHE A 9 6.58 -2.20 6.36
C PHE A 9 6.76 -2.87 4.99
N ILE A 10 7.53 -3.96 4.94
CA ILE A 10 7.75 -4.79 3.75
C ILE A 10 7.14 -6.17 3.95
N ARG A 11 6.50 -6.71 2.92
CA ARG A 11 5.97 -8.08 2.91
C ARG A 11 7.10 -9.09 2.73
N GLY A 12 7.14 -10.12 3.57
CA GLY A 12 7.97 -11.30 3.32
C GLY A 12 7.20 -12.31 2.47
N ARG A 13 7.74 -12.66 1.31
CA ARG A 13 7.20 -13.72 0.44
C ARG A 13 8.27 -14.78 0.23
N PHE A 14 7.99 -15.98 0.70
CA PHE A 14 8.96 -17.08 0.70
C PHE A 14 8.36 -18.31 0.04
N ASP A 15 9.06 -18.85 -0.96
CA ASP A 15 8.74 -20.15 -1.50
C ASP A 15 9.25 -21.22 -0.52
N ILE A 16 8.33 -21.93 0.07
CA ILE A 16 8.61 -22.98 1.05
C ILE A 16 8.29 -24.38 0.51
N THR A 17 8.04 -24.52 -0.77
CA THR A 17 7.66 -25.78 -1.43
C THR A 17 8.61 -26.91 -1.09
N SER A 18 9.92 -26.67 -1.11
CA SER A 18 10.93 -27.68 -0.77
C SER A 18 11.12 -27.93 0.73
N LEU A 19 10.51 -27.13 1.59
CA LEU A 19 10.62 -27.21 3.05
C LEU A 19 9.42 -27.90 3.69
N ILE A 20 8.27 -27.93 3.01
CA ILE A 20 7.05 -28.56 3.51
C ILE A 20 7.14 -30.08 3.40
N VAL A 21 6.75 -30.75 4.45
CA VAL A 21 6.55 -32.20 4.49
C VAL A 21 5.04 -32.46 4.38
N PRO A 22 4.55 -32.94 3.23
CA PRO A 22 3.14 -33.24 3.06
C PRO A 22 2.62 -34.24 4.09
N ASP A 23 1.35 -34.11 4.45
CA ASP A 23 0.65 -35.00 5.40
C ASP A 23 1.25 -35.08 6.81
N HIS A 24 2.13 -34.12 7.14
CA HIS A 24 2.73 -34.01 8.48
C HIS A 24 2.48 -32.62 9.06
N VAL A 25 2.64 -32.51 10.37
CA VAL A 25 2.65 -31.22 11.05
C VAL A 25 3.94 -30.49 10.69
N ASN A 26 3.81 -29.30 10.11
CA ASN A 26 4.93 -28.42 9.83
C ASN A 26 4.90 -27.26 10.83
N ALA A 27 6.05 -26.84 11.31
CA ALA A 27 6.20 -25.75 12.26
C ALA A 27 6.95 -24.57 11.63
N LEU A 28 6.44 -23.36 11.84
CA LEU A 28 7.12 -22.10 11.49
C LEU A 28 7.76 -21.51 12.74
N ALA A 29 9.07 -21.31 12.71
CA ALA A 29 9.80 -20.59 13.74
C ALA A 29 10.26 -19.24 13.18
N VAL A 30 10.01 -18.16 13.91
CA VAL A 30 10.39 -16.79 13.53
C VAL A 30 11.35 -16.24 14.58
N LEU A 31 12.58 -15.92 14.14
CA LEU A 31 13.55 -15.22 14.99
C LEU A 31 13.40 -13.72 14.78
N ILE A 32 12.98 -13.01 15.81
CA ILE A 32 12.88 -11.55 15.81
C ILE A 32 14.14 -10.98 16.43
N ARG A 33 14.85 -10.16 15.66
CA ARG A 33 16.04 -9.47 16.14
C ARG A 33 15.67 -8.04 16.55
N LYS A 34 16.24 -7.59 17.66
CA LYS A 34 16.06 -6.20 18.08
C LYS A 34 16.71 -5.25 17.07
N ASN A 35 16.19 -4.05 17.00
CA ASN A 35 16.79 -2.95 16.24
C ASN A 35 18.18 -2.60 16.79
N GLU A 36 19.08 -2.20 15.92
CA GLU A 36 20.44 -1.77 16.30
C GLU A 36 20.46 -0.34 16.86
N ASN A 37 19.74 0.57 16.21
CA ASN A 37 19.67 2.00 16.55
C ASN A 37 18.29 2.36 17.12
N ILE A 38 17.99 1.81 18.28
CA ILE A 38 16.64 1.82 18.87
C ILE A 38 16.14 3.16 19.40
N GLY A 39 16.96 4.21 19.38
CA GLY A 39 16.62 5.50 19.99
C GLY A 39 16.45 5.40 21.51
N THR A 40 15.78 6.38 22.09
CA THR A 40 15.49 6.45 23.53
C THR A 40 14.00 6.59 23.78
N VAL A 41 13.51 5.94 24.83
CA VAL A 41 12.16 6.15 25.35
C VAL A 41 12.28 6.90 26.66
N LYS A 42 11.57 8.03 26.76
CA LYS A 42 11.52 8.82 27.99
C LYS A 42 10.07 8.88 28.50
N GLU A 43 9.95 8.89 29.81
CA GLU A 43 8.67 9.13 30.45
C GLU A 43 8.41 10.63 30.56
N LYS A 44 7.23 11.07 30.18
CA LYS A 44 6.80 12.41 30.48
C LYS A 44 6.49 12.50 31.97
N THR A 45 7.09 13.47 32.63
CA THR A 45 6.80 13.84 34.01
C THR A 45 6.48 15.33 34.07
N ALA A 46 5.89 15.77 35.17
CA ALA A 46 5.63 17.20 35.40
C ALA A 46 6.89 18.06 35.38
N LEU A 47 8.06 17.46 35.59
CA LEU A 47 9.36 18.12 35.60
C LEU A 47 10.15 17.95 34.29
N SER A 48 9.67 17.15 33.37
CA SER A 48 10.33 16.91 32.09
C SER A 48 9.93 17.97 31.05
N ALA A 49 10.92 18.65 30.47
CA ALA A 49 10.71 19.54 29.34
C ALA A 49 10.57 18.79 28.00
N ASP A 50 10.80 17.49 27.99
CA ASP A 50 10.73 16.66 26.79
C ASP A 50 9.27 16.46 26.36
N LYS A 51 8.92 17.00 25.21
CA LYS A 51 7.54 17.02 24.73
C LYS A 51 7.11 15.73 24.03
N ASN A 52 8.05 14.96 23.47
CA ASN A 52 7.74 13.90 22.54
C ASN A 52 7.95 12.46 23.07
N GLY A 53 8.29 12.31 24.34
CA GLY A 53 8.43 10.98 24.95
C GLY A 53 9.69 10.20 24.60
N GLY A 54 10.61 10.77 23.83
CA GLY A 54 11.91 10.17 23.50
C GLY A 54 12.43 10.52 22.10
N SER A 55 13.58 9.96 21.77
CA SER A 55 14.12 9.99 20.41
C SER A 55 13.72 8.74 19.66
N LEU A 56 13.30 8.90 18.42
CA LEU A 56 12.98 7.79 17.54
C LEU A 56 14.23 7.06 17.08
N GLY A 57 14.10 5.78 16.74
CA GLY A 57 15.22 4.98 16.28
C GLY A 57 15.65 5.30 14.84
N ALA A 58 16.94 5.09 14.55
CA ALA A 58 17.50 5.29 13.21
C ALA A 58 17.37 4.06 12.30
N ASP A 59 16.78 2.97 12.77
CA ASP A 59 16.55 1.75 11.98
C ASP A 59 15.23 1.82 11.18
N ASN A 60 14.84 3.02 10.79
CA ASN A 60 13.65 3.21 9.98
C ASN A 60 13.74 2.41 8.67
N PRO A 61 12.63 1.80 8.21
CA PRO A 61 11.28 1.92 8.79
C PRO A 61 11.01 0.88 9.89
N THR A 62 10.69 1.35 11.06
CA THR A 62 10.22 0.53 12.18
C THR A 62 9.01 1.18 12.85
N TYR A 63 8.24 0.40 13.59
CA TYR A 63 7.15 0.96 14.38
C TYR A 63 7.62 2.00 15.41
N HIS A 64 8.81 1.84 15.93
CA HIS A 64 9.40 2.78 16.90
C HIS A 64 9.69 4.15 16.32
N ALA A 65 9.77 4.28 15.02
CA ALA A 65 9.93 5.56 14.34
C ALA A 65 8.66 6.42 14.34
N SER A 66 7.52 5.84 14.68
CA SER A 66 6.21 6.47 14.58
C SER A 66 5.41 6.51 15.88
N ILE A 67 5.96 6.04 16.98
CA ILE A 67 5.33 6.03 18.31
C ILE A 67 6.07 6.92 19.31
N GLY A 68 5.45 7.25 20.42
CA GLY A 68 6.05 8.05 21.49
C GLY A 68 5.88 9.56 21.33
N TRP A 69 4.99 10.01 20.46
CA TRP A 69 4.62 11.40 20.26
C TRP A 69 3.59 11.88 21.28
N ASP A 70 3.35 13.18 21.33
CA ASP A 70 2.44 13.80 22.30
C ASP A 70 1.06 13.17 22.35
N TRP A 71 0.55 12.75 21.20
CA TRP A 71 -0.78 12.15 21.03
C TRP A 71 -0.76 10.64 20.84
N ILE A 72 0.41 10.02 20.81
CA ILE A 72 0.57 8.58 20.70
C ILE A 72 1.38 8.10 21.91
N PRO A 73 0.80 7.28 22.78
CA PRO A 73 1.48 6.80 23.97
C PRO A 73 2.78 6.07 23.61
N THR A 74 3.82 6.34 24.37
CA THR A 74 5.06 5.57 24.31
C THR A 74 4.83 4.19 24.92
N ILE A 75 5.09 3.15 24.15
CA ILE A 75 5.03 1.77 24.62
C ILE A 75 6.41 1.38 25.15
N ARG A 76 6.55 1.26 26.45
CA ARG A 76 7.81 0.96 27.12
C ARG A 76 8.49 -0.31 26.63
N GLY A 77 7.71 -1.37 26.41
CA GLY A 77 8.19 -2.67 25.96
C GLY A 77 8.75 -2.69 24.55
N ARG A 78 8.58 -1.59 23.79
CA ARG A 78 9.00 -1.47 22.39
C ARG A 78 8.55 -2.68 21.60
N ASN A 79 7.23 -2.78 21.40
CA ASN A 79 6.62 -3.87 20.64
C ASN A 79 7.39 -4.10 19.35
N THR A 80 7.77 -5.35 19.11
CA THR A 80 8.50 -5.75 17.93
C THR A 80 8.01 -7.11 17.48
N GLY A 81 8.12 -7.42 16.22
CA GLY A 81 7.72 -8.70 15.67
C GLY A 81 6.75 -8.59 14.50
N ILE A 82 6.00 -9.65 14.31
CA ILE A 82 4.98 -9.72 13.28
C ILE A 82 3.76 -8.92 13.74
N TRP A 83 3.42 -7.86 13.01
CA TRP A 83 2.31 -6.99 13.36
C TRP A 83 1.10 -7.12 12.43
N ASN A 84 1.26 -7.79 11.29
CA ASN A 84 0.17 -8.08 10.35
C ASN A 84 0.06 -9.59 10.12
N ASP A 85 -0.84 -10.01 9.27
CA ASP A 85 -1.19 -11.40 9.09
C ASP A 85 -0.06 -12.22 8.42
N VAL A 86 -0.03 -13.49 8.75
CA VAL A 86 0.81 -14.50 8.10
C VAL A 86 -0.09 -15.43 7.33
N PHE A 87 0.12 -15.51 6.02
CA PHE A 87 -0.66 -16.35 5.12
C PHE A 87 0.17 -17.51 4.59
N LEU A 88 -0.48 -18.64 4.43
CA LEU A 88 -0.01 -19.74 3.59
C LEU A 88 -0.89 -19.79 2.35
N SER A 89 -0.28 -19.62 1.19
CA SER A 89 -0.97 -19.76 -0.09
C SER A 89 -0.33 -20.83 -0.93
N THR A 90 -1.09 -21.43 -1.82
CA THR A 90 -0.59 -22.40 -2.79
C THR A 90 -0.91 -21.91 -4.20
N THR A 91 0.06 -22.00 -5.06
CA THR A 91 -0.10 -21.82 -6.50
C THR A 91 0.39 -23.08 -7.20
N ARG A 92 0.07 -23.22 -8.48
CA ARG A 92 0.84 -24.14 -9.32
C ARG A 92 2.10 -23.42 -9.82
N ASP A 93 2.57 -23.80 -11.00
CA ASP A 93 3.86 -23.35 -11.52
C ASP A 93 3.97 -21.85 -11.77
N VAL A 94 2.86 -21.14 -11.96
CA VAL A 94 2.88 -19.69 -12.22
C VAL A 94 2.10 -18.95 -11.15
N SER A 95 2.72 -17.92 -10.57
CA SER A 95 2.07 -17.00 -9.63
C SER A 95 1.87 -15.60 -10.21
N ILE A 96 0.82 -14.93 -9.75
CA ILE A 96 0.47 -13.53 -10.03
C ILE A 96 1.04 -12.66 -8.90
N ILE A 97 1.83 -11.65 -9.24
CA ILE A 97 2.50 -10.80 -8.26
C ILE A 97 2.18 -9.32 -8.53
N ASP A 98 1.76 -8.61 -7.49
CA ASP A 98 1.58 -7.16 -7.43
C ASP A 98 0.83 -6.57 -8.65
N PRO A 99 -0.37 -7.06 -8.98
CA PRO A 99 -1.15 -6.51 -10.06
C PRO A 99 -1.46 -5.03 -9.81
N PHE A 100 -1.53 -4.26 -10.89
CA PHE A 100 -1.85 -2.85 -10.84
C PHE A 100 -2.75 -2.46 -12.00
N ILE A 101 -3.81 -1.71 -11.72
CA ILE A 101 -4.67 -1.14 -12.74
C ILE A 101 -4.68 0.38 -12.56
N LEU A 102 -4.17 1.08 -13.55
CA LEU A 102 -4.17 2.53 -13.61
C LEU A 102 -5.27 2.99 -14.55
N PRO A 103 -6.35 3.61 -14.05
CA PRO A 103 -7.32 4.29 -14.88
C PRO A 103 -6.79 5.65 -15.32
N ASP A 104 -7.12 6.04 -16.55
CA ASP A 104 -6.82 7.34 -17.14
C ASP A 104 -8.12 7.94 -17.72
N LEU A 105 -8.43 9.17 -17.37
CA LEU A 105 -9.60 9.88 -17.86
C LEU A 105 -9.15 11.00 -18.80
N PRO A 106 -9.73 11.13 -20.01
CA PRO A 106 -9.37 12.18 -20.96
C PRO A 106 -9.96 13.54 -20.56
N LEU A 107 -9.62 14.03 -19.38
CA LEU A 107 -10.17 15.25 -18.80
C LEU A 107 -10.13 16.46 -19.77
N PRO A 108 -11.14 17.32 -19.78
CA PRO A 108 -12.28 17.38 -18.87
C PRO A 108 -13.41 16.39 -19.18
N ASP A 109 -13.31 15.60 -20.23
CA ASP A 109 -14.30 14.59 -20.58
C ASP A 109 -14.14 13.37 -19.64
N THR A 110 -15.25 12.95 -19.04
CA THR A 110 -15.33 11.79 -18.15
C THR A 110 -16.28 10.72 -18.70
N SER A 111 -16.64 10.81 -19.96
CA SER A 111 -17.53 9.85 -20.64
C SER A 111 -16.85 8.53 -20.97
N SER A 112 -15.52 8.48 -20.91
CA SER A 112 -14.75 7.26 -21.08
C SER A 112 -13.57 7.20 -20.11
N ALA A 113 -13.04 6.00 -19.89
CA ALA A 113 -11.80 5.77 -19.14
C ALA A 113 -10.97 4.68 -19.82
N ASP A 114 -9.68 4.91 -19.94
CA ASP A 114 -8.72 3.92 -20.41
C ASP A 114 -8.08 3.22 -19.23
N LEU A 115 -8.07 1.87 -19.24
CA LEU A 115 -7.43 1.08 -18.20
C LEU A 115 -6.06 0.58 -18.68
N PHE A 116 -5.03 0.87 -17.90
CA PHE A 116 -3.69 0.33 -18.08
C PHE A 116 -3.46 -0.75 -17.02
N VAL A 117 -3.24 -1.99 -17.46
CA VAL A 117 -3.10 -3.15 -16.59
C VAL A 117 -1.65 -3.61 -16.58
N GLU A 118 -1.07 -3.71 -15.40
CA GLU A 118 0.28 -4.28 -15.17
C GLU A 118 0.18 -5.49 -14.24
N VAL A 119 0.72 -6.62 -14.69
CA VAL A 119 0.72 -7.86 -13.91
C VAL A 119 2.08 -8.52 -14.01
N THR A 120 2.73 -8.77 -12.90
CA THR A 120 3.95 -9.56 -12.88
C THR A 120 3.60 -11.04 -12.73
N LEU A 121 4.08 -11.87 -13.65
CA LEU A 121 3.96 -13.32 -13.59
C LEU A 121 5.32 -13.93 -13.28
N LYS A 122 5.35 -14.93 -12.38
CA LYS A 122 6.53 -15.70 -12.04
C LYS A 122 6.32 -17.16 -12.35
N ASN A 123 7.15 -17.71 -13.24
CA ASN A 123 7.23 -19.14 -13.45
C ASN A 123 8.19 -19.76 -12.42
N HIS A 124 7.69 -20.62 -11.55
CA HIS A 124 8.46 -21.32 -10.53
C HIS A 124 9.10 -22.62 -11.03
N SER A 125 8.61 -23.14 -12.17
CA SER A 125 9.19 -24.34 -12.79
C SER A 125 10.44 -24.00 -13.60
N ARG A 126 11.21 -25.03 -13.97
CA ARG A 126 12.36 -24.89 -14.86
C ARG A 126 11.97 -25.01 -16.33
N GLU A 127 10.74 -25.41 -16.59
CA GLU A 127 10.21 -25.62 -17.93
C GLU A 127 9.55 -24.35 -18.47
N ARG A 128 9.52 -24.25 -19.80
CA ARG A 128 8.76 -23.19 -20.48
C ARG A 128 7.26 -23.45 -20.34
N ILE A 129 6.52 -22.45 -19.89
CA ILE A 129 5.07 -22.51 -19.74
C ILE A 129 4.42 -21.55 -20.72
N LYS A 130 3.38 -22.04 -21.38
CA LYS A 130 2.41 -21.23 -22.13
C LYS A 130 1.09 -21.25 -21.41
N GLY A 131 0.36 -20.15 -21.48
CA GLY A 131 -0.94 -20.05 -20.85
C GLY A 131 -1.62 -18.73 -21.16
N ILE A 132 -2.75 -18.52 -20.51
CA ILE A 132 -3.61 -17.36 -20.69
C ILE A 132 -3.71 -16.63 -19.34
N LEU A 133 -3.37 -15.34 -19.36
CA LEU A 133 -3.72 -14.40 -18.30
C LEU A 133 -5.11 -13.84 -18.64
N SER A 134 -6.10 -14.15 -17.82
CA SER A 134 -7.45 -13.62 -17.94
C SER A 134 -7.72 -12.62 -16.81
N GLY A 135 -8.45 -11.54 -17.11
CA GLY A 135 -8.83 -10.53 -16.14
C GLY A 135 -10.28 -10.10 -16.32
N LYS A 136 -10.84 -9.62 -15.20
CA LYS A 136 -12.16 -9.01 -15.16
C LYS A 136 -12.09 -7.73 -14.34
N TYR A 137 -12.67 -6.65 -14.85
CA TYR A 137 -12.82 -5.37 -14.17
C TYR A 137 -14.30 -4.95 -14.24
N GLY A 138 -15.03 -5.17 -13.15
CA GLY A 138 -16.49 -5.06 -13.18
C GLY A 138 -17.10 -6.01 -14.22
N ASP A 139 -17.74 -5.46 -15.24
CA ASP A 139 -18.35 -6.23 -16.34
C ASP A 139 -17.42 -6.43 -17.54
N VAL A 140 -16.25 -5.80 -17.54
CA VAL A 140 -15.27 -5.89 -18.64
C VAL A 140 -14.35 -7.07 -18.42
N SER A 141 -14.24 -7.95 -19.43
CA SER A 141 -13.35 -9.11 -19.41
C SER A 141 -12.30 -8.98 -20.51
N PHE A 142 -11.07 -9.37 -20.18
CA PHE A 142 -9.95 -9.38 -21.12
C PHE A 142 -9.07 -10.61 -20.90
N GLU A 143 -8.32 -10.98 -21.93
CA GLU A 143 -7.35 -12.07 -21.85
C GLU A 143 -6.18 -11.85 -22.80
N THR A 144 -5.06 -12.46 -22.47
CA THR A 144 -3.86 -12.42 -23.31
C THR A 144 -3.06 -13.71 -23.20
N ASP A 145 -2.53 -14.17 -24.34
CA ASP A 145 -1.60 -15.28 -24.36
C ASP A 145 -0.25 -14.87 -23.76
N VAL A 146 0.28 -15.72 -22.90
CA VAL A 146 1.55 -15.50 -22.26
C VAL A 146 2.46 -16.72 -22.43
N VAL A 147 3.72 -16.42 -22.70
CA VAL A 147 4.79 -17.42 -22.72
C VAL A 147 5.84 -16.98 -21.71
N LEU A 148 6.19 -17.88 -20.79
CA LEU A 148 7.20 -17.71 -19.75
C LEU A 148 8.30 -18.76 -19.95
N ALA A 149 9.55 -18.33 -20.01
CA ALA A 149 10.69 -19.25 -19.94
C ALA A 149 10.78 -19.88 -18.53
N GLY A 150 11.58 -20.93 -18.40
CA GLY A 150 11.82 -21.53 -17.07
C GLY A 150 12.39 -20.52 -16.09
N SER A 151 11.81 -20.46 -14.90
CA SER A 151 12.20 -19.54 -13.84
C SER A 151 12.05 -18.04 -14.15
N GLU A 152 11.39 -17.67 -15.24
CA GLU A 152 11.20 -16.27 -15.65
C GLU A 152 10.25 -15.52 -14.72
N THR A 153 10.58 -14.24 -14.46
CA THR A 153 9.65 -13.24 -13.93
C THR A 153 9.39 -12.22 -15.02
N LYS A 154 8.15 -12.07 -15.44
CA LYS A 154 7.76 -11.24 -16.59
C LYS A 154 6.66 -10.25 -16.21
N LEU A 155 6.88 -8.99 -16.55
CA LEU A 155 5.86 -7.95 -16.45
C LEU A 155 5.01 -7.96 -17.73
N ILE A 156 3.72 -8.19 -17.57
CA ILE A 156 2.71 -8.09 -18.64
C ILE A 156 2.05 -6.72 -18.53
N LYS A 157 1.95 -6.02 -19.67
CA LYS A 157 1.30 -4.72 -19.76
C LYS A 157 0.22 -4.78 -20.83
N LEU A 158 -1.02 -4.43 -20.46
CA LEU A 158 -2.17 -4.35 -21.36
C LEU A 158 -2.72 -2.93 -21.33
N ASN A 159 -3.24 -2.47 -22.44
CA ASN A 159 -3.84 -1.15 -22.59
C ASN A 159 -4.88 -1.15 -23.73
N PRO A 160 -5.67 -0.08 -23.91
CA PRO A 160 -6.71 -0.04 -24.95
C PRO A 160 -6.21 -0.19 -26.37
N SER A 161 -4.94 0.15 -26.67
CA SER A 161 -4.40 -0.04 -28.03
C SER A 161 -4.14 -1.51 -28.37
N THR A 162 -3.88 -2.33 -27.38
CA THR A 162 -3.69 -3.79 -27.54
C THR A 162 -4.96 -4.58 -27.20
N HIS A 163 -5.78 -4.05 -26.32
CA HIS A 163 -7.03 -4.66 -25.82
C HIS A 163 -8.12 -3.59 -25.78
N PRO A 164 -8.84 -3.34 -26.90
CA PRO A 164 -9.81 -2.23 -26.97
C PRO A 164 -10.91 -2.27 -25.90
N VAL A 165 -11.21 -3.45 -25.36
CA VAL A 165 -12.19 -3.65 -24.27
C VAL A 165 -11.77 -2.93 -22.97
N LEU A 166 -10.48 -2.59 -22.81
CA LEU A 166 -9.97 -1.82 -21.66
C LEU A 166 -10.30 -0.32 -21.74
N ARG A 167 -10.96 0.16 -22.80
CA ARG A 167 -11.62 1.44 -22.82
C ARG A 167 -13.07 1.27 -22.39
N ILE A 168 -13.40 1.85 -21.24
CA ILE A 168 -14.73 1.78 -20.65
C ILE A 168 -15.51 3.02 -21.01
N GLU A 169 -16.64 2.85 -21.64
CA GLU A 169 -17.59 3.93 -21.95
C GLU A 169 -18.54 4.18 -20.76
N ASN A 170 -18.77 5.44 -20.44
CA ASN A 170 -19.61 5.89 -19.33
C ASN A 170 -19.25 5.24 -17.99
N PRO A 171 -18.00 5.30 -17.54
CA PRO A 171 -17.56 4.63 -16.31
C PRO A 171 -18.25 5.25 -15.09
N ARG A 172 -18.53 4.41 -14.09
CA ARG A 172 -18.90 4.91 -12.76
C ARG A 172 -17.65 5.32 -12.03
N LEU A 173 -17.48 6.63 -11.81
CA LEU A 173 -16.26 7.16 -11.20
C LEU A 173 -16.25 6.98 -9.69
N TRP A 174 -15.06 6.79 -9.13
CA TRP A 174 -14.84 6.93 -7.71
C TRP A 174 -14.69 8.44 -7.38
N TRP A 175 -15.44 8.88 -6.39
CA TRP A 175 -15.43 10.25 -5.92
C TRP A 175 -15.17 10.33 -4.42
N PRO A 176 -14.41 11.33 -3.94
CA PRO A 176 -14.36 11.64 -2.52
C PRO A 176 -15.72 12.06 -1.99
N ARG A 177 -15.90 11.84 -0.69
CA ARG A 177 -17.11 12.27 0.01
C ARG A 177 -17.45 13.72 -0.26
N GLY A 178 -18.72 13.99 -0.55
CA GLY A 178 -19.23 15.31 -0.89
C GLY A 178 -19.01 15.74 -2.34
N TYR A 179 -18.32 14.94 -3.16
CA TYR A 179 -18.11 15.20 -4.58
C TYR A 179 -18.88 14.23 -5.48
N GLY A 180 -19.26 13.09 -4.97
CA GLY A 180 -20.01 12.04 -5.65
C GLY A 180 -19.97 10.71 -4.88
N ASN A 181 -20.29 9.62 -5.56
CA ASN A 181 -20.26 8.29 -4.96
C ASN A 181 -18.88 7.65 -5.09
N PRO A 182 -18.35 7.01 -4.04
CA PRO A 182 -17.08 6.28 -4.09
C PRO A 182 -17.29 4.89 -4.71
N HIS A 183 -17.52 4.84 -6.04
CA HIS A 183 -17.80 3.58 -6.72
C HIS A 183 -16.54 2.73 -6.85
N LEU A 184 -16.64 1.46 -6.45
CA LEU A 184 -15.59 0.45 -6.55
C LEU A 184 -16.01 -0.66 -7.50
N TYR A 185 -15.08 -1.08 -8.35
CA TYR A 185 -15.19 -2.25 -9.21
C TYR A 185 -14.50 -3.44 -8.57
N ASP A 186 -15.07 -4.61 -8.72
CA ASP A 186 -14.40 -5.87 -8.44
C ASP A 186 -13.42 -6.18 -9.57
N VAL A 187 -12.20 -6.53 -9.19
CA VAL A 187 -11.14 -6.94 -10.11
C VAL A 187 -10.75 -8.37 -9.81
N GLU A 188 -10.70 -9.19 -10.84
CA GLU A 188 -10.25 -10.57 -10.76
C GLU A 188 -9.18 -10.80 -11.82
N LEU A 189 -8.12 -11.50 -11.47
CA LEU A 189 -7.06 -11.93 -12.39
C LEU A 189 -6.78 -13.41 -12.15
N SER A 190 -6.61 -14.17 -13.22
CA SER A 190 -6.26 -15.57 -13.13
C SER A 190 -5.30 -15.97 -14.25
N PHE A 191 -4.45 -16.96 -13.96
CA PHE A 191 -3.60 -17.57 -14.95
C PHE A 191 -3.91 -19.05 -15.10
N LYS A 192 -4.11 -19.50 -16.33
CA LYS A 192 -4.29 -20.91 -16.71
C LYS A 192 -3.23 -21.31 -17.72
N THR A 193 -2.70 -22.51 -17.56
CA THR A 193 -1.78 -23.08 -18.55
C THR A 193 -2.51 -23.43 -19.84
N GLU A 194 -1.76 -23.64 -20.92
CA GLU A 194 -2.29 -24.07 -22.23
C GLU A 194 -3.17 -25.35 -22.14
N ASN A 195 -2.87 -26.22 -21.18
CA ASN A 195 -3.66 -27.44 -20.92
C ASN A 195 -4.95 -27.17 -20.13
N GLY A 196 -5.26 -25.90 -19.83
CA GLY A 196 -6.43 -25.48 -19.06
C GLY A 196 -6.30 -25.64 -17.56
N GLU A 197 -5.11 -26.00 -17.05
CA GLU A 197 -4.87 -26.10 -15.62
C GLU A 197 -4.78 -24.70 -14.98
N PHE A 198 -5.57 -24.53 -13.95
CA PHE A 198 -5.58 -23.31 -13.15
C PHE A 198 -4.31 -23.20 -12.30
N SER A 199 -3.59 -22.10 -12.39
CA SER A 199 -2.31 -21.92 -11.69
C SER A 199 -2.40 -20.95 -10.52
N ASP A 200 -2.96 -19.77 -10.73
CA ASP A 200 -3.09 -18.76 -9.67
C ASP A 200 -4.25 -17.81 -9.95
N HIS A 201 -4.73 -17.17 -8.88
CA HIS A 201 -5.82 -16.20 -8.93
C HIS A 201 -5.63 -15.14 -7.85
N THR A 202 -6.03 -13.92 -8.17
CA THR A 202 -6.11 -12.83 -7.20
C THR A 202 -7.34 -11.97 -7.47
N SER A 203 -7.90 -11.38 -6.41
CA SER A 203 -9.01 -10.45 -6.50
C SER A 203 -8.79 -9.26 -5.56
N PHE A 204 -9.24 -8.08 -5.98
CA PHE A 204 -9.21 -6.85 -5.20
C PHE A 204 -10.25 -5.87 -5.72
N LYS A 205 -10.42 -4.75 -5.03
CA LYS A 205 -11.28 -3.66 -5.50
C LYS A 205 -10.42 -2.52 -6.05
N SER A 206 -10.95 -1.85 -7.07
CA SER A 206 -10.33 -0.66 -7.66
C SER A 206 -11.39 0.37 -8.00
N GLY A 207 -11.01 1.63 -8.14
CA GLY A 207 -11.91 2.71 -8.53
C GLY A 207 -11.37 3.50 -9.71
N ILE A 208 -12.26 3.93 -10.60
CA ILE A 208 -11.88 4.79 -11.73
C ILE A 208 -11.89 6.23 -11.28
N ARG A 209 -10.73 6.83 -11.24
CA ARG A 209 -10.55 8.27 -10.99
C ARG A 209 -9.28 8.78 -11.64
N GLU A 210 -9.27 10.05 -12.00
CA GLU A 210 -8.07 10.79 -12.36
C GLU A 210 -7.76 11.81 -11.27
N MET A 211 -6.50 11.94 -10.90
CA MET A 211 -6.06 12.92 -9.94
C MET A 211 -4.84 13.66 -10.46
N TYR A 212 -4.87 14.96 -10.39
CA TYR A 212 -3.72 15.80 -10.66
C TYR A 212 -3.65 16.97 -9.67
N PHE A 213 -2.52 17.63 -9.63
CA PHE A 213 -2.31 18.80 -8.79
C PHE A 213 -1.62 19.92 -9.59
N THR A 214 -1.85 21.13 -9.16
CA THR A 214 -1.12 22.30 -9.61
C THR A 214 -0.56 23.04 -8.42
N GLU A 215 0.61 23.63 -8.59
CA GLU A 215 1.22 24.48 -7.59
C GLU A 215 1.13 25.93 -8.04
N ASN A 216 0.57 26.78 -7.19
CA ASN A 216 0.48 28.21 -7.44
C ASN A 216 0.76 28.95 -6.13
N TYR A 217 1.73 29.86 -6.13
CA TYR A 217 2.14 30.62 -4.95
C TYR A 217 2.39 29.74 -3.71
N GLN A 218 3.08 28.60 -3.88
CA GLN A 218 3.35 27.62 -2.83
C GLN A 218 2.09 26.95 -2.24
N THR A 219 0.97 27.05 -2.96
CA THR A 219 -0.26 26.38 -2.57
C THR A 219 -0.51 25.18 -3.48
N LEU A 220 -0.60 24.00 -2.88
CA LEU A 220 -0.98 22.77 -3.57
C LEU A 220 -2.50 22.80 -3.85
N ASN A 221 -2.87 22.82 -5.12
CA ASN A 221 -4.26 22.69 -5.55
C ASN A 221 -4.45 21.28 -6.11
N MET A 222 -5.31 20.51 -5.47
CA MET A 222 -5.65 19.16 -5.91
C MET A 222 -6.93 19.16 -6.73
N TYR A 223 -6.96 18.27 -7.73
CA TYR A 223 -8.13 18.07 -8.60
C TYR A 223 -8.39 16.58 -8.71
N ILE A 224 -9.67 16.21 -8.62
CA ILE A 224 -10.12 14.83 -8.79
C ILE A 224 -11.20 14.81 -9.85
N ASN A 225 -11.01 14.00 -10.89
CA ASN A 225 -11.90 13.91 -12.05
C ASN A 225 -12.25 15.32 -12.64
N GLY A 226 -11.24 16.18 -12.72
CA GLY A 226 -11.36 17.55 -13.23
C GLY A 226 -11.97 18.56 -12.26
N ARG A 227 -12.43 18.19 -11.08
CA ARG A 227 -12.99 19.10 -10.07
C ARG A 227 -11.96 19.43 -8.99
N ARG A 228 -11.89 20.71 -8.63
CA ARG A 228 -11.04 21.14 -7.52
C ARG A 228 -11.45 20.44 -6.24
N PHE A 229 -10.49 19.79 -5.59
CA PHE A 229 -10.67 19.09 -4.33
C PHE A 229 -10.13 19.92 -3.17
N THR A 230 -10.89 19.98 -2.08
CA THR A 230 -10.44 20.59 -0.82
C THR A 230 -10.37 19.50 0.24
N GLY A 231 -9.16 19.23 0.71
CA GLY A 231 -8.93 18.32 1.82
C GLY A 231 -9.40 18.93 3.13
N ARG A 232 -10.44 18.35 3.74
CA ARG A 232 -10.93 18.69 5.08
C ARG A 232 -10.71 17.48 5.94
N GLY A 233 -9.90 17.61 6.99
CA GLY A 233 -9.56 16.50 7.85
C GLY A 233 -8.44 16.81 8.80
N GLY A 234 -7.76 15.79 9.26
CA GLY A 234 -6.67 15.89 10.21
C GLY A 234 -5.76 14.66 10.18
N ASN A 235 -4.82 14.64 11.09
CA ASN A 235 -3.93 13.50 11.27
C ASN A 235 -4.71 12.31 11.82
N TRP A 236 -4.38 11.14 11.29
CA TRP A 236 -4.75 9.85 11.86
C TRP A 236 -3.60 9.37 12.76
N GLY A 237 -3.93 9.00 13.99
CA GLY A 237 -3.06 8.26 14.87
C GLY A 237 -3.82 7.03 15.39
N PHE A 238 -3.12 6.09 15.99
CA PHE A 238 -3.79 4.96 16.59
C PHE A 238 -4.70 5.42 17.72
N PRO A 239 -5.98 5.04 17.72
CA PRO A 239 -6.95 5.51 18.68
C PRO A 239 -6.86 4.82 20.05
N GLU A 240 -5.98 3.82 20.17
CA GLU A 240 -5.81 3.09 21.43
C GLU A 240 -4.32 2.74 21.67
N SER A 241 -3.96 2.59 22.95
CA SER A 241 -2.57 2.45 23.39
C SER A 241 -1.88 1.14 23.01
N ASN A 242 -2.64 0.10 22.69
CA ASN A 242 -2.08 -1.19 22.28
C ASN A 242 -1.72 -1.24 20.80
N LEU A 243 -2.02 -0.20 20.05
CA LEU A 243 -1.81 -0.09 18.60
C LEU A 243 -2.50 -1.22 17.82
N ARG A 244 -3.58 -1.75 18.38
CA ARG A 244 -4.36 -2.83 17.79
C ARG A 244 -5.69 -2.28 17.26
N TYR A 245 -5.77 -2.25 15.94
CA TYR A 245 -6.96 -1.78 15.24
C TYR A 245 -7.12 -2.64 13.98
N ARG A 246 -8.27 -3.23 13.77
CA ARG A 246 -8.49 -4.15 12.66
C ARG A 246 -9.92 -4.06 12.12
N GLY A 247 -10.13 -4.47 10.91
CA GLY A 247 -11.42 -4.71 10.30
C GLY A 247 -12.51 -3.70 10.66
N ARG A 248 -13.43 -4.12 11.52
CA ARG A 248 -14.59 -3.32 11.94
C ARG A 248 -14.22 -1.98 12.59
N GLU A 249 -13.14 -1.94 13.36
CA GLU A 249 -12.71 -0.70 14.03
C GLU A 249 -12.29 0.35 13.01
N TYR A 250 -11.54 -0.02 11.96
CA TYR A 250 -11.20 0.87 10.86
C TYR A 250 -12.45 1.37 10.14
N ASP A 251 -13.37 0.47 9.79
CA ASP A 251 -14.58 0.84 9.09
C ASP A 251 -15.44 1.82 9.90
N ALA A 252 -15.65 1.55 11.20
CA ALA A 252 -16.40 2.44 12.09
C ALA A 252 -15.73 3.80 12.25
N ALA A 253 -14.40 3.84 12.44
CA ALA A 253 -13.69 5.09 12.62
C ALA A 253 -13.71 5.96 11.34
N VAL A 254 -13.49 5.36 10.19
CA VAL A 254 -13.54 6.09 8.90
C VAL A 254 -14.97 6.52 8.60
N ALA A 255 -15.99 5.71 8.93
CA ALA A 255 -17.40 6.10 8.83
C ALA A 255 -17.70 7.35 9.66
N TYR A 256 -17.22 7.43 10.91
CA TYR A 256 -17.39 8.63 11.75
C TYR A 256 -16.71 9.86 11.15
N HIS A 257 -15.50 9.71 10.57
CA HIS A 257 -14.86 10.82 9.85
C HIS A 257 -15.72 11.28 8.66
N ALA A 258 -16.27 10.33 7.92
CA ALA A 258 -17.18 10.62 6.81
C ALA A 258 -18.45 11.35 7.31
N ASP A 259 -19.05 10.93 8.42
CA ASP A 259 -20.24 11.57 9.00
C ASP A 259 -19.96 12.98 9.53
N MET A 260 -18.73 13.25 9.98
CA MET A 260 -18.25 14.59 10.32
C MET A 260 -17.90 15.44 9.09
N ASN A 261 -18.16 14.96 7.87
CA ASN A 261 -17.83 15.62 6.60
C ASN A 261 -16.33 15.82 6.37
N PHE A 262 -15.50 14.96 6.90
CA PHE A 262 -14.11 14.88 6.47
C PHE A 262 -14.05 14.34 5.04
N THR A 263 -13.09 14.84 4.27
CA THR A 263 -12.83 14.41 2.92
C THR A 263 -11.44 13.79 2.77
N MET A 264 -10.59 13.98 3.79
CA MET A 264 -9.21 13.50 3.79
C MET A 264 -8.76 13.14 5.21
N ILE A 265 -7.95 12.11 5.31
CA ILE A 265 -7.21 11.73 6.52
C ILE A 265 -5.72 11.67 6.16
N ARG A 266 -4.86 12.24 6.99
CA ARG A 266 -3.43 12.05 6.89
C ARG A 266 -3.00 10.87 7.77
N ASN A 267 -2.47 9.82 7.15
CA ASN A 267 -1.78 8.75 7.85
C ASN A 267 -0.39 9.25 8.26
N TRP A 268 -0.37 9.96 9.40
CA TRP A 268 0.79 10.69 9.88
C TRP A 268 1.95 9.74 10.16
N VAL A 269 3.13 10.04 9.63
CA VAL A 269 4.36 9.23 9.61
C VAL A 269 4.14 7.74 9.30
N GLY A 270 3.09 7.43 8.53
CA GLY A 270 2.85 6.08 8.03
C GLY A 270 2.53 5.04 9.10
N GLN A 271 1.98 5.44 10.25
CA GLN A 271 1.74 4.55 11.38
C GLN A 271 0.84 3.37 11.08
N THR A 272 -0.23 3.63 10.32
CA THR A 272 -1.18 2.59 9.91
C THR A 272 -0.69 1.95 8.63
N GLY A 273 -0.56 0.64 8.67
CA GLY A 273 -0.15 -0.16 7.51
C GLY A 273 -1.15 -1.24 7.14
N ASP A 274 -2.28 -1.35 7.85
CA ASP A 274 -3.29 -2.38 7.62
C ASP A 274 -4.10 -2.07 6.35
N ASP A 275 -4.36 -3.09 5.54
CA ASP A 275 -5.12 -2.94 4.30
C ASP A 275 -6.55 -2.49 4.56
N GLU A 276 -7.15 -2.92 5.69
CA GLU A 276 -8.51 -2.56 6.10
C GLU A 276 -8.72 -1.06 6.29
N PHE A 277 -7.66 -0.30 6.65
CA PHE A 277 -7.72 1.15 6.72
C PHE A 277 -7.96 1.77 5.34
N TYR A 278 -7.20 1.37 4.35
CA TYR A 278 -7.34 1.87 2.98
C TYR A 278 -8.65 1.42 2.35
N GLU A 279 -9.06 0.17 2.58
CA GLU A 279 -10.36 -0.34 2.14
C GLU A 279 -11.53 0.44 2.74
N ALA A 280 -11.46 0.80 4.02
CA ALA A 280 -12.48 1.65 4.65
C ALA A 280 -12.50 3.05 4.03
N CYS A 281 -11.33 3.65 3.77
CA CYS A 281 -11.22 4.94 3.09
C CYS A 281 -11.80 4.88 1.67
N ASP A 282 -11.55 3.81 0.93
CA ASP A 282 -12.13 3.57 -0.40
C ASP A 282 -13.66 3.52 -0.36
N ARG A 283 -14.23 2.75 0.59
CA ARG A 283 -15.69 2.59 0.73
C ARG A 283 -16.40 3.88 1.13
N HIS A 284 -15.80 4.64 2.04
CA HIS A 284 -16.40 5.86 2.58
C HIS A 284 -16.06 7.14 1.81
N GLY A 285 -15.19 7.04 0.79
CA GLY A 285 -14.77 8.17 -0.03
C GLY A 285 -13.87 9.14 0.72
N ILE A 286 -13.02 8.66 1.60
CA ILE A 286 -12.06 9.48 2.34
C ILE A 286 -10.70 9.40 1.65
N MET A 287 -10.19 10.53 1.19
CA MET A 287 -8.84 10.59 0.61
C MET A 287 -7.78 10.34 1.69
N VAL A 288 -6.71 9.66 1.32
CA VAL A 288 -5.57 9.40 2.19
C VAL A 288 -4.37 10.22 1.75
N TRP A 289 -3.84 11.01 2.66
CA TRP A 289 -2.51 11.56 2.59
C TRP A 289 -1.57 10.59 3.31
N GLN A 290 -0.74 9.89 2.57
CA GLN A 290 0.15 8.85 3.08
C GLN A 290 1.55 9.42 3.34
N ASP A 291 1.97 9.46 4.61
CA ASP A 291 3.36 9.74 4.93
C ASP A 291 4.22 8.47 4.83
N PHE A 292 5.50 8.66 4.50
CA PHE A 292 6.53 7.69 4.83
C PHE A 292 7.04 7.92 6.27
N TRP A 293 7.79 6.98 6.81
CA TRP A 293 8.13 6.82 8.24
C TRP A 293 9.23 7.77 8.73
N LEU A 294 9.20 9.02 8.29
CA LEU A 294 10.14 10.05 8.70
C LEU A 294 9.44 11.12 9.51
N ALA A 295 9.79 11.17 10.80
CA ALA A 295 9.44 12.25 11.69
C ALA A 295 10.18 13.55 11.37
N ASN A 296 9.88 14.64 12.07
CA ASN A 296 10.66 15.86 11.93
C ASN A 296 12.13 15.64 12.34
N PRO A 297 13.07 16.41 11.77
CA PRO A 297 14.50 16.17 12.02
C PRO A 297 14.95 16.32 13.47
N ALA A 298 14.18 17.06 14.31
CA ALA A 298 14.51 17.26 15.71
C ALA A 298 14.17 16.03 16.58
N ASP A 299 13.18 15.24 16.17
CA ASP A 299 12.65 14.12 16.95
C ASP A 299 13.05 12.75 16.40
N GLY A 300 13.41 12.68 15.13
CA GLY A 300 13.80 11.42 14.48
C GLY A 300 15.02 11.58 13.58
N PRO A 301 16.05 10.75 13.78
CA PRO A 301 17.21 10.74 12.89
C PRO A 301 16.82 10.27 11.49
N ASP A 302 17.69 10.54 10.52
CA ASP A 302 17.60 9.94 9.21
C ASP A 302 17.84 8.42 9.29
N PRO A 303 17.27 7.62 8.36
CA PRO A 303 17.49 6.19 8.34
C PRO A 303 18.97 5.84 8.20
N ALA A 304 19.45 4.92 9.04
CA ALA A 304 20.82 4.43 8.96
C ALA A 304 21.08 3.63 7.66
N ASP A 305 20.04 3.00 7.11
CA ASP A 305 20.07 2.29 5.82
C ASP A 305 19.00 2.85 4.86
N PRO A 306 19.38 3.83 4.00
CA PRO A 306 18.48 4.36 2.98
C PRO A 306 17.97 3.28 1.99
N GLY A 307 18.78 2.27 1.72
CA GLY A 307 18.39 1.16 0.83
C GLY A 307 17.27 0.31 1.43
N MET A 308 17.35 -0.01 2.72
CA MET A 308 16.25 -0.68 3.43
C MET A 308 14.99 0.18 3.43
N PHE A 309 15.12 1.46 3.71
CA PHE A 309 13.98 2.39 3.67
C PHE A 309 13.29 2.36 2.31
N MET A 310 14.04 2.47 1.20
CA MET A 310 13.47 2.45 -0.15
C MET A 310 12.86 1.11 -0.53
N ARG A 311 13.43 -0.03 -0.09
CA ARG A 311 12.79 -1.34 -0.30
C ARG A 311 11.42 -1.41 0.36
N ASN A 312 11.29 -0.92 1.59
CA ASN A 312 10.02 -0.84 2.30
C ASN A 312 9.04 0.13 1.63
N ALA A 313 9.51 1.32 1.21
CA ALA A 313 8.68 2.31 0.52
C ALA A 313 8.12 1.78 -0.80
N ASN A 314 8.95 1.15 -1.61
CA ASN A 314 8.52 0.52 -2.85
C ASN A 314 7.46 -0.58 -2.63
N ASP A 315 7.65 -1.41 -1.61
CA ASP A 315 6.68 -2.47 -1.31
C ASP A 315 5.35 -1.89 -0.79
N LEU A 316 5.40 -0.87 0.07
CA LEU A 316 4.20 -0.16 0.51
C LEU A 316 3.42 0.41 -0.68
N VAL A 317 4.09 1.15 -1.58
CA VAL A 317 3.42 1.72 -2.76
C VAL A 317 2.79 0.63 -3.63
N LYS A 318 3.50 -0.45 -3.90
CA LYS A 318 2.94 -1.60 -4.66
C LYS A 318 1.72 -2.21 -4.01
N ARG A 319 1.70 -2.25 -2.68
CA ARG A 319 0.59 -2.81 -1.92
C ARG A 319 -0.66 -1.94 -1.96
N ILE A 320 -0.49 -0.61 -1.85
CA ILE A 320 -1.64 0.31 -1.69
C ILE A 320 -2.04 1.06 -2.96
N ARG A 321 -1.28 0.97 -4.06
CA ARG A 321 -1.50 1.78 -5.28
C ARG A 321 -2.82 1.51 -6.02
N ASN A 322 -3.49 0.39 -5.73
CA ASN A 322 -4.81 0.09 -6.30
C ASN A 322 -5.96 0.77 -5.55
N HIS A 323 -5.70 1.34 -4.36
CA HIS A 323 -6.73 2.04 -3.58
C HIS A 323 -7.02 3.42 -4.18
N PRO A 324 -8.23 3.69 -4.66
CA PRO A 324 -8.56 5.00 -5.24
C PRO A 324 -8.56 6.11 -4.20
N SER A 325 -8.61 5.80 -2.92
CA SER A 325 -8.50 6.77 -1.82
C SER A 325 -7.09 7.38 -1.68
N ILE A 326 -6.04 6.73 -2.16
CA ILE A 326 -4.67 7.28 -2.06
C ILE A 326 -4.57 8.57 -2.88
N GLY A 327 -4.33 9.69 -2.18
CA GLY A 327 -4.28 11.01 -2.79
C GLY A 327 -2.87 11.52 -3.03
N LEU A 328 -2.01 11.43 -2.02
CA LEU A 328 -0.64 11.89 -2.13
C LEU A 328 0.28 11.16 -1.16
N TYR A 329 1.56 11.18 -1.46
CA TYR A 329 2.61 10.68 -0.60
C TYR A 329 3.45 11.83 -0.06
N CYS A 330 3.85 11.75 1.21
CA CYS A 330 4.71 12.73 1.86
C CYS A 330 6.00 12.07 2.32
N GLY A 331 7.12 12.60 1.90
CA GLY A 331 8.42 12.02 2.18
C GLY A 331 8.88 12.19 3.63
N ARG A 332 8.44 13.24 4.32
CA ARG A 332 8.82 13.53 5.70
C ARG A 332 7.81 14.46 6.38
N ASN A 333 7.57 14.24 7.66
CA ASN A 333 6.85 15.20 8.49
C ASN A 333 7.76 16.37 8.89
N GLU A 334 7.28 17.59 8.71
CA GLU A 334 7.93 18.85 9.15
C GLU A 334 9.42 18.97 8.75
N GLY A 335 9.70 18.69 7.48
CA GLY A 335 11.05 18.80 6.92
C GLY A 335 11.16 18.13 5.56
N ASN A 336 12.36 18.12 5.02
CA ASN A 336 12.67 17.42 3.78
C ASN A 336 13.35 16.08 4.10
N PRO A 337 13.06 15.02 3.34
CA PRO A 337 13.86 13.80 3.39
C PRO A 337 15.33 14.11 3.05
N PRO A 338 16.29 13.27 3.47
CA PRO A 338 17.64 13.30 2.91
C PRO A 338 17.58 13.28 1.37
N VAL A 339 18.46 14.03 0.71
CA VAL A 339 18.45 14.20 -0.76
C VAL A 339 18.37 12.85 -1.51
N ILE A 340 19.11 11.85 -1.02
CA ILE A 340 19.11 10.51 -1.60
C ILE A 340 17.70 9.86 -1.55
N LEU A 341 16.97 10.05 -0.46
CA LEU A 341 15.61 9.52 -0.31
C LEU A 341 14.61 10.38 -1.07
N ASP A 342 14.72 11.71 -1.01
CA ASP A 342 13.82 12.63 -1.72
C ASP A 342 13.82 12.35 -3.23
N THR A 343 15.01 12.22 -3.81
CA THR A 343 15.16 11.89 -5.23
C THR A 343 14.56 10.53 -5.57
N ALA A 344 14.83 9.51 -4.74
CA ALA A 344 14.34 8.17 -4.98
C ALA A 344 12.81 8.07 -4.83
N LEU A 345 12.24 8.71 -3.80
CA LEU A 345 10.79 8.74 -3.57
C LEU A 345 10.04 9.46 -4.72
N LYS A 346 10.60 10.54 -5.25
CA LYS A 346 10.01 11.27 -6.40
C LYS A 346 10.07 10.48 -7.71
N SER A 347 10.93 9.47 -7.81
CA SER A 347 11.09 8.64 -9.00
C SER A 347 10.25 7.35 -8.98
N MET A 348 9.57 7.07 -7.89
CA MET A 348 8.64 5.92 -7.78
C MET A 348 7.34 6.20 -8.52
#